data_ec1df729a1b56449e5b185b996e46d86
#
_entry.id   ec1df729a1b56449e5b185b996e46d86
#
_cell.length_a   1.000
_cell.length_b   1.000
_cell.length_c   1.000
_cell.angle_alpha   90.00
_cell.angle_beta   90.00
_cell.angle_gamma   90.00
#
_symmetry.space_group_name_H-M   'P 1'
#
loop_
_entity.id
_entity.type
_entity.pdbx_description
1 polymer ?
#
loop_
_entity_poly.entity_id
_entity_poly.type
_entity_poly.pdbx_seq_one_letter_code
_entity_poly.pdbx_strand_id
1 'polypeptide(L)'
;MSNPKLQTTTTDNAGVPSRDEILARAKDIAAIAAKDAARRERQRELPFDIFALIKEAKIGTLRVPEAKGGPGGSISDYIEVLMILGEADSNIPHALRSHFNFTENLALSPIELEDRRHLEHVLAGKLFAGASTEQGTKRPGEITTRLSADGERYRLNGRKWYATGTAFADFGTFSAIGDDGQPIGVLIPLDRAGITILDDWDSMGQRMTASGGVLLENVEVLPHELTTRKLGSQIGRHSSAMRQLHLAASAAGAVQGALKDGVDYVLRQARTTLHSSAETANQDPFVQKMLGEISAGAFAVKTLIREAARTLDRTAVAFATGDEEAIEAALLEGSLATARTQIIASQLSLTVATNLYELGGGSATSSDRNFDRHWRNIRTVYNHNPLAHKARVIGDYYLNGTTTHLREGRVF
;
A
#
# COMPACT_ATOMS: atom_id res chain seq x y z
N MET A 1 -3.97 -28.57 -8.99
CA MET A 1 -4.54 -27.37 -9.62
C MET A 1 -3.41 -26.65 -10.33
N SER A 2 -3.49 -26.47 -11.65
CA SER A 2 -2.42 -25.85 -12.44
C SER A 2 -2.38 -24.35 -12.18
N ASN A 3 -1.20 -23.83 -11.82
CA ASN A 3 -0.95 -22.40 -11.68
C ASN A 3 -1.38 -21.63 -12.94
N PRO A 4 -2.15 -20.55 -12.84
CA PRO A 4 -2.43 -19.70 -13.98
C PRO A 4 -1.12 -19.08 -14.47
N LYS A 5 -0.73 -19.37 -15.72
CA LYS A 5 0.46 -18.78 -16.35
C LYS A 5 0.12 -17.43 -16.95
N LEU A 6 1.01 -16.45 -16.73
CA LEU A 6 1.00 -15.18 -17.49
C LEU A 6 1.16 -15.50 -18.99
N GLN A 7 0.34 -14.86 -19.83
CA GLN A 7 0.59 -14.85 -21.29
C GLN A 7 1.75 -13.87 -21.53
N THR A 8 2.98 -14.39 -21.53
CA THR A 8 4.16 -13.62 -21.91
C THR A 8 4.24 -13.57 -23.43
N THR A 9 4.08 -12.40 -24.00
CA THR A 9 4.66 -12.10 -25.33
C THR A 9 6.18 -12.12 -25.16
N THR A 10 6.78 -13.11 -25.80
CA THR A 10 8.18 -13.47 -25.69
C THR A 10 9.13 -12.36 -26.13
N THR A 11 10.01 -11.96 -25.23
CA THR A 11 11.44 -11.78 -25.53
C THR A 11 12.23 -12.24 -24.32
N ASP A 12 13.00 -13.33 -24.50
CA ASP A 12 13.97 -13.86 -23.53
C ASP A 12 15.05 -12.81 -23.24
N ASN A 13 14.75 -11.88 -22.38
CA ASN A 13 15.74 -11.08 -21.68
C ASN A 13 15.55 -11.37 -20.17
N ALA A 14 16.51 -12.08 -19.57
CA ALA A 14 16.60 -12.27 -18.12
C ALA A 14 16.81 -10.94 -17.35
N GLY A 15 16.53 -9.80 -18.01
CA GLY A 15 16.66 -8.44 -17.51
C GLY A 15 15.50 -7.99 -16.63
N VAL A 16 15.68 -6.85 -16.01
CA VAL A 16 14.62 -6.12 -15.31
C VAL A 16 13.65 -5.58 -16.37
N PRO A 17 12.31 -5.74 -16.20
CA PRO A 17 11.34 -5.24 -17.17
C PRO A 17 11.36 -3.71 -17.24
N SER A 18 11.02 -3.16 -18.40
CA SER A 18 10.81 -1.73 -18.57
C SER A 18 9.59 -1.24 -17.77
N ARG A 19 9.49 0.08 -17.60
CA ARG A 19 8.33 0.75 -16.98
C ARG A 19 7.00 0.31 -17.62
N ASP A 20 6.92 0.32 -18.94
CA ASP A 20 5.70 0.01 -19.68
C ASP A 20 5.32 -1.47 -19.59
N GLU A 21 6.32 -2.35 -19.57
CA GLU A 21 6.09 -3.78 -19.30
C GLU A 21 5.55 -4.02 -17.89
N ILE A 22 6.04 -3.32 -16.86
CA ILE A 22 5.50 -3.44 -15.50
C ILE A 22 4.05 -2.99 -15.45
N LEU A 23 3.68 -1.89 -16.10
CA LEU A 23 2.30 -1.41 -16.16
C LEU A 23 1.38 -2.41 -16.88
N ALA A 24 1.86 -3.05 -17.95
CA ALA A 24 1.12 -4.10 -18.66
C ALA A 24 0.94 -5.34 -17.76
N ARG A 25 2.02 -5.84 -17.17
CA ARG A 25 2.01 -7.00 -16.26
C ARG A 25 1.10 -6.77 -15.04
N ALA A 26 1.07 -5.55 -14.51
CA ALA A 26 0.17 -5.21 -13.40
C ALA A 26 -1.31 -5.35 -13.81
N LYS A 27 -1.70 -4.98 -15.04
CA LYS A 27 -3.04 -5.19 -15.57
C LYS A 27 -3.39 -6.66 -15.73
N ASP A 28 -2.45 -7.47 -16.22
CA ASP A 28 -2.64 -8.93 -16.38
C ASP A 28 -2.84 -9.60 -15.02
N ILE A 29 -2.01 -9.26 -14.02
CA ILE A 29 -2.14 -9.76 -12.65
C ILE A 29 -3.46 -9.32 -12.03
N ALA A 30 -3.87 -8.07 -12.21
CA ALA A 30 -5.15 -7.56 -11.74
C ALA A 30 -6.33 -8.33 -12.36
N ALA A 31 -6.27 -8.62 -13.67
CA ALA A 31 -7.29 -9.42 -14.34
C ALA A 31 -7.39 -10.85 -13.79
N ILE A 32 -6.28 -11.46 -13.39
CA ILE A 32 -6.25 -12.77 -12.72
C ILE A 32 -6.85 -12.65 -11.31
N ALA A 33 -6.39 -11.68 -10.52
CA ALA A 33 -6.80 -11.49 -9.13
C ALA A 33 -8.31 -11.21 -9.00
N ALA A 34 -8.88 -10.41 -9.92
CA ALA A 34 -10.29 -10.04 -9.93
C ALA A 34 -11.25 -11.22 -10.01
N LYS A 35 -10.87 -12.33 -10.66
CA LYS A 35 -11.73 -13.49 -10.85
C LYS A 35 -12.20 -14.11 -9.54
N ASP A 36 -11.34 -14.08 -8.53
CA ASP A 36 -11.58 -14.75 -7.25
C ASP A 36 -11.62 -13.80 -6.05
N ALA A 37 -11.49 -12.49 -6.24
CA ALA A 37 -11.35 -11.51 -5.16
C ALA A 37 -12.49 -11.60 -4.11
N ALA A 38 -13.75 -11.65 -4.55
CA ALA A 38 -14.91 -11.77 -3.66
C ALA A 38 -14.93 -13.12 -2.90
N ARG A 39 -14.55 -14.21 -3.55
CA ARG A 39 -14.47 -15.53 -2.93
C ARG A 39 -13.35 -15.59 -1.88
N ARG A 40 -12.14 -15.13 -2.24
CA ARG A 40 -10.99 -15.07 -1.32
C ARG A 40 -11.31 -14.25 -0.09
N GLU A 41 -11.96 -13.10 -0.27
CA GLU A 41 -12.32 -12.22 0.83
C GLU A 41 -13.30 -12.92 1.79
N ARG A 42 -14.34 -13.56 1.30
CA ARG A 42 -15.30 -14.30 2.14
C ARG A 42 -14.65 -15.45 2.89
N GLN A 43 -13.80 -16.21 2.23
CA GLN A 43 -13.15 -17.39 2.79
C GLN A 43 -11.87 -17.06 3.58
N ARG A 44 -11.45 -15.80 3.56
CA ARG A 44 -10.16 -15.34 4.10
C ARG A 44 -8.99 -16.17 3.54
N GLU A 45 -8.97 -16.36 2.24
CA GLU A 45 -7.93 -17.08 1.52
C GLU A 45 -6.82 -16.11 1.10
N LEU A 46 -5.65 -16.22 1.73
CA LEU A 46 -4.52 -15.34 1.46
C LEU A 46 -4.01 -15.52 0.02
N PRO A 47 -3.74 -14.41 -0.73
CA PRO A 47 -3.44 -14.45 -2.16
C PRO A 47 -1.96 -14.76 -2.46
N PHE A 48 -1.42 -15.86 -1.94
CA PHE A 48 -0.03 -16.28 -2.16
C PHE A 48 0.31 -16.47 -3.64
N ASP A 49 -0.62 -17.00 -4.43
CA ASP A 49 -0.49 -17.17 -5.87
C ASP A 49 -0.34 -15.84 -6.62
N ILE A 50 -1.08 -14.81 -6.22
CA ILE A 50 -0.97 -13.47 -6.80
C ILE A 50 0.38 -12.82 -6.43
N PHE A 51 0.83 -12.99 -5.20
CA PHE A 51 2.15 -12.49 -4.79
C PHE A 51 3.30 -13.23 -5.48
N ALA A 52 3.14 -14.51 -5.80
CA ALA A 52 4.09 -15.24 -6.64
C ALA A 52 4.19 -14.61 -8.05
N LEU A 53 3.04 -14.29 -8.68
CA LEU A 53 3.00 -13.59 -9.97
C LEU A 53 3.63 -12.18 -9.88
N ILE A 54 3.39 -11.43 -8.81
CA ILE A 54 3.99 -10.11 -8.57
C ILE A 54 5.53 -10.19 -8.50
N LYS A 55 6.07 -11.20 -7.81
CA LYS A 55 7.51 -11.46 -7.73
C LYS A 55 8.08 -11.85 -9.10
N GLU A 56 7.46 -12.80 -9.80
CA GLU A 56 7.87 -13.25 -11.14
C GLU A 56 7.85 -12.11 -12.15
N ALA A 57 6.78 -11.29 -12.12
CA ALA A 57 6.62 -10.12 -12.98
C ALA A 57 7.53 -8.95 -12.57
N LYS A 58 8.23 -9.04 -11.44
CA LYS A 58 9.12 -8.00 -10.89
C LYS A 58 8.42 -6.64 -10.69
N ILE A 59 7.14 -6.63 -10.33
CA ILE A 59 6.36 -5.40 -10.12
C ILE A 59 7.04 -4.48 -9.09
N GLY A 60 7.64 -5.05 -8.06
CA GLY A 60 8.33 -4.34 -6.99
C GLY A 60 9.54 -3.53 -7.44
N THR A 61 10.10 -3.76 -8.64
CA THR A 61 11.28 -3.03 -9.13
C THR A 61 10.97 -1.63 -9.67
N LEU A 62 9.69 -1.30 -9.90
CA LEU A 62 9.24 -0.13 -10.67
C LEU A 62 9.94 1.19 -10.26
N ARG A 63 10.15 1.40 -8.97
CA ARG A 63 10.74 2.64 -8.43
C ARG A 63 12.27 2.67 -8.43
N VAL A 64 12.92 1.57 -8.80
CA VAL A 64 14.40 1.56 -8.90
C VAL A 64 14.83 2.41 -10.10
N PRO A 65 15.72 3.42 -9.92
CA PRO A 65 16.20 4.27 -11.01
C PRO A 65 16.95 3.48 -12.09
N GLU A 66 16.93 3.96 -13.34
CA GLU A 66 17.70 3.39 -14.45
C GLU A 66 19.21 3.35 -14.15
N ALA A 67 19.74 4.41 -13.53
CA ALA A 67 21.14 4.48 -13.10
C ALA A 67 21.54 3.37 -12.11
N LYS A 68 20.55 2.73 -11.45
CA LYS A 68 20.72 1.61 -10.53
C LYS A 68 20.26 0.27 -11.13
N GLY A 69 20.03 0.23 -12.43
CA GLY A 69 19.61 -0.96 -13.18
C GLY A 69 18.13 -1.27 -13.14
N GLY A 70 17.29 -0.34 -12.69
CA GLY A 70 15.85 -0.49 -12.59
C GLY A 70 15.08 0.12 -13.76
N PRO A 71 13.73 0.06 -13.70
CA PRO A 71 12.84 0.60 -14.73
C PRO A 71 12.71 2.12 -14.77
N GLY A 72 13.09 2.82 -13.70
CA GLY A 72 13.03 4.28 -13.63
C GLY A 72 11.59 4.85 -13.55
N GLY A 73 10.61 4.06 -13.14
CA GLY A 73 9.22 4.53 -13.05
C GLY A 73 9.04 5.68 -12.05
N SER A 74 8.15 6.62 -12.38
CA SER A 74 7.79 7.75 -11.54
C SER A 74 6.92 7.33 -10.32
N ILE A 75 6.69 8.26 -9.38
CA ILE A 75 5.70 8.04 -8.31
C ILE A 75 4.28 7.94 -8.90
N SER A 76 3.99 8.72 -9.94
CA SER A 76 2.73 8.61 -10.69
C SER A 76 2.51 7.22 -11.28
N ASP A 77 3.54 6.59 -11.84
CA ASP A 77 3.47 5.22 -12.35
C ASP A 77 3.24 4.20 -11.24
N TYR A 78 3.95 4.35 -10.15
CA TYR A 78 3.78 3.51 -8.97
C TYR A 78 2.36 3.59 -8.41
N ILE A 79 1.81 4.78 -8.27
CA ILE A 79 0.43 4.99 -7.79
C ILE A 79 -0.59 4.41 -8.79
N GLU A 80 -0.34 4.50 -10.10
CA GLU A 80 -1.20 3.87 -11.10
C GLU A 80 -1.19 2.34 -10.98
N VAL A 81 -0.03 1.71 -10.76
CA VAL A 81 0.07 0.26 -10.49
C VAL A 81 -0.74 -0.13 -9.25
N LEU A 82 -0.67 0.66 -8.17
CA LEU A 82 -1.47 0.39 -6.97
C LEU A 82 -2.97 0.47 -7.23
N MET A 83 -3.42 1.46 -8.01
CA MET A 83 -4.84 1.59 -8.36
C MET A 83 -5.31 0.44 -9.26
N ILE A 84 -4.50 0.01 -10.23
CA ILE A 84 -4.79 -1.13 -11.11
C ILE A 84 -4.95 -2.42 -10.27
N LEU A 85 -4.01 -2.72 -9.40
CA LEU A 85 -4.09 -3.89 -8.54
C LEU A 85 -5.25 -3.79 -7.54
N GLY A 86 -5.48 -2.58 -6.99
CA GLY A 86 -6.52 -2.30 -6.02
C GLY A 86 -7.94 -2.34 -6.58
N GLU A 87 -8.13 -2.12 -7.89
CA GLU A 87 -9.42 -2.30 -8.57
C GLU A 87 -9.84 -3.77 -8.54
N ALA A 88 -8.88 -4.67 -8.66
CA ALA A 88 -9.11 -6.10 -8.54
C ALA A 88 -9.32 -6.54 -7.08
N ASP A 89 -8.37 -6.20 -6.22
CA ASP A 89 -8.38 -6.48 -4.78
C ASP A 89 -7.48 -5.50 -4.04
N SER A 90 -8.05 -4.61 -3.23
CA SER A 90 -7.30 -3.58 -2.50
C SER A 90 -6.36 -4.11 -1.40
N ASN A 91 -6.47 -5.38 -1.02
CA ASN A 91 -5.54 -6.02 -0.10
C ASN A 91 -4.14 -6.18 -0.74
N ILE A 92 -4.08 -6.43 -2.04
CA ILE A 92 -2.83 -6.66 -2.77
C ILE A 92 -1.91 -5.42 -2.71
N PRO A 93 -2.33 -4.24 -3.19
CA PRO A 93 -1.46 -3.07 -3.09
C PRO A 93 -1.16 -2.70 -1.64
N HIS A 94 -2.12 -2.80 -0.72
CA HIS A 94 -1.87 -2.48 0.69
C HIS A 94 -0.74 -3.34 1.27
N ALA A 95 -0.68 -4.63 0.97
CA ALA A 95 0.38 -5.51 1.43
C ALA A 95 1.78 -5.18 0.85
N LEU A 96 1.85 -4.49 -0.29
CA LEU A 96 3.11 -4.03 -0.91
C LEU A 96 3.66 -2.73 -0.32
N ARG A 97 2.97 -2.10 0.63
CA ARG A 97 3.33 -0.77 1.14
C ARG A 97 4.75 -0.69 1.70
N SER A 98 5.17 -1.67 2.48
CA SER A 98 6.51 -1.70 3.06
C SER A 98 7.59 -1.90 2.00
N HIS A 99 7.31 -2.73 1.00
CA HIS A 99 8.22 -2.97 -0.12
C HIS A 99 8.51 -1.68 -0.91
N PHE A 100 7.48 -0.97 -1.34
CA PHE A 100 7.67 0.27 -2.09
C PHE A 100 8.28 1.40 -1.25
N ASN A 101 8.01 1.43 0.06
CA ASN A 101 8.75 2.33 0.95
C ASN A 101 10.24 1.98 1.02
N PHE A 102 10.57 0.70 1.01
CA PHE A 102 11.96 0.23 1.01
C PHE A 102 12.66 0.60 -0.31
N THR A 103 12.03 0.31 -1.45
CA THR A 103 12.59 0.64 -2.77
C THR A 103 12.74 2.14 -2.99
N GLU A 104 11.81 2.98 -2.49
CA GLU A 104 11.95 4.43 -2.57
C GLU A 104 13.14 4.96 -1.77
N ASN A 105 13.39 4.42 -0.57
CA ASN A 105 14.58 4.76 0.19
C ASN A 105 15.86 4.36 -0.57
N LEU A 106 15.91 3.19 -1.19
CA LEU A 106 17.01 2.78 -2.05
C LEU A 106 17.15 3.70 -3.28
N ALA A 107 16.03 4.14 -3.88
CA ALA A 107 16.03 5.00 -5.04
C ALA A 107 16.69 6.37 -4.75
N LEU A 108 16.40 6.96 -3.60
CA LEU A 108 16.85 8.29 -3.20
C LEU A 108 18.17 8.31 -2.43
N SER A 109 18.65 7.17 -1.92
CA SER A 109 19.94 7.11 -1.24
C SER A 109 21.11 7.26 -2.20
N PRO A 110 22.22 7.93 -1.81
CA PRO A 110 23.44 7.97 -2.59
C PRO A 110 23.97 6.56 -2.88
N ILE A 111 24.53 6.35 -4.07
CA ILE A 111 25.03 5.03 -4.53
C ILE A 111 26.14 4.49 -3.61
N GLU A 112 26.96 5.38 -3.07
CA GLU A 112 28.08 5.03 -2.19
C GLU A 112 27.66 4.48 -0.83
N LEU A 113 26.43 4.79 -0.40
CA LEU A 113 25.87 4.37 0.88
C LEU A 113 24.96 3.13 0.76
N GLU A 114 24.84 2.57 -0.46
CA GLU A 114 23.93 1.47 -0.70
C GLU A 114 24.52 0.11 -0.33
N ASP A 115 23.70 -0.68 0.32
CA ASP A 115 23.90 -2.11 0.33
C ASP A 115 23.45 -2.69 -1.03
N ARG A 116 24.40 -2.89 -1.93
CA ARG A 116 24.18 -3.46 -3.27
C ARG A 116 23.41 -4.78 -3.22
N ARG A 117 23.58 -5.57 -2.16
CA ARG A 117 22.85 -6.84 -1.99
C ARG A 117 21.34 -6.63 -1.92
N HIS A 118 20.88 -5.60 -1.21
CA HIS A 118 19.45 -5.31 -1.13
C HIS A 118 18.89 -4.84 -2.47
N LEU A 119 19.64 -4.06 -3.22
CA LEU A 119 19.26 -3.66 -4.57
C LEU A 119 19.16 -4.87 -5.51
N GLU A 120 20.15 -5.76 -5.47
CA GLU A 120 20.16 -7.01 -6.26
C GLU A 120 18.95 -7.88 -5.93
N HIS A 121 18.58 -8.01 -4.66
CA HIS A 121 17.38 -8.73 -4.25
C HIS A 121 16.10 -8.10 -4.79
N VAL A 122 15.97 -6.76 -4.75
CA VAL A 122 14.84 -6.06 -5.36
C VAL A 122 14.77 -6.33 -6.87
N LEU A 123 15.90 -6.18 -7.58
CA LEU A 123 15.99 -6.42 -9.03
C LEU A 123 15.73 -7.87 -9.42
N ALA A 124 16.00 -8.82 -8.50
CA ALA A 124 15.64 -10.23 -8.65
C ALA A 124 14.13 -10.51 -8.38
N GLY A 125 13.34 -9.49 -8.03
CA GLY A 125 11.90 -9.62 -7.76
C GLY A 125 11.56 -10.00 -6.31
N LYS A 126 12.53 -9.99 -5.39
CA LYS A 126 12.29 -10.25 -3.97
C LYS A 126 11.50 -9.11 -3.33
N LEU A 127 10.59 -9.47 -2.43
CA LEU A 127 9.75 -8.51 -1.71
C LEU A 127 10.25 -8.29 -0.29
N PHE A 128 10.13 -7.04 0.17
CA PHE A 128 10.49 -6.59 1.50
C PHE A 128 9.22 -6.16 2.26
N ALA A 129 9.11 -6.58 3.50
CA ALA A 129 8.04 -6.14 4.39
C ALA A 129 8.65 -5.66 5.72
N GLY A 130 7.83 -5.47 6.73
CA GLY A 130 8.35 -5.14 8.04
C GLY A 130 7.28 -4.83 9.06
N ALA A 131 7.65 -4.95 10.31
CA ALA A 131 6.82 -4.62 11.44
C ALA A 131 7.62 -3.84 12.49
N SER A 132 7.15 -2.63 12.78
CA SER A 132 7.74 -1.78 13.82
C SER A 132 6.87 -1.70 15.08
N THR A 133 5.56 -1.92 14.94
CA THR A 133 4.57 -1.77 16.01
C THR A 133 4.52 -3.04 16.87
N GLU A 134 4.18 -2.86 18.12
CA GLU A 134 3.95 -3.94 19.08
C GLU A 134 2.60 -3.75 19.76
N GLN A 135 1.96 -4.85 20.13
CA GLN A 135 0.69 -4.85 20.84
C GLN A 135 0.91 -5.08 22.34
N GLY A 136 0.06 -4.49 23.18
CA GLY A 136 0.14 -4.70 24.63
C GLY A 136 1.21 -3.88 25.35
N THR A 137 1.86 -2.95 24.66
CA THR A 137 2.82 -2.00 25.25
C THR A 137 2.12 -0.92 26.06
N LYS A 138 2.83 -0.30 27.02
CA LYS A 138 2.28 0.76 27.89
C LYS A 138 1.91 2.03 27.13
N ARG A 139 2.63 2.32 26.04
CA ARG A 139 2.43 3.52 25.20
C ARG A 139 2.42 3.13 23.73
N PRO A 140 1.60 3.78 22.90
CA PRO A 140 1.66 3.60 21.45
C PRO A 140 3.07 3.93 20.92
N GLY A 141 3.62 3.02 20.10
CA GLY A 141 4.97 3.20 19.53
C GLY A 141 6.13 2.79 20.43
N GLU A 142 5.86 2.32 21.66
CA GLU A 142 6.88 1.71 22.50
C GLU A 142 7.40 0.41 21.87
N ILE A 143 8.72 0.18 21.96
CA ILE A 143 9.39 -1.01 21.42
C ILE A 143 9.94 -1.82 22.59
N THR A 144 9.49 -3.06 22.72
CA THR A 144 9.95 -4.02 23.73
C THR A 144 10.81 -5.13 23.15
N THR A 145 10.80 -5.32 21.83
CA THR A 145 11.70 -6.24 21.11
C THR A 145 13.14 -5.88 21.40
N ARG A 146 13.96 -6.88 21.74
CA ARG A 146 15.36 -6.71 22.14
C ARG A 146 16.31 -7.32 21.12
N LEU A 147 17.40 -6.61 20.88
CA LEU A 147 18.55 -7.08 20.13
C LEU A 147 19.73 -7.12 21.09
N SER A 148 20.22 -8.31 21.43
CA SER A 148 21.32 -8.50 22.36
C SER A 148 22.55 -9.08 21.67
N ALA A 149 23.75 -8.66 22.08
CA ALA A 149 25.01 -9.17 21.56
C ALA A 149 25.20 -10.66 21.91
N ASP A 150 25.74 -11.45 20.97
CA ASP A 150 26.08 -12.86 21.12
C ASP A 150 27.38 -13.13 20.35
N GLY A 151 28.53 -12.83 21.00
CA GLY A 151 29.85 -12.86 20.38
C GLY A 151 29.95 -11.84 19.22
N GLU A 152 30.24 -12.32 18.01
CA GLU A 152 30.29 -11.49 16.78
C GLU A 152 28.94 -11.29 16.11
N ARG A 153 27.85 -11.78 16.69
CA ARG A 153 26.49 -11.75 16.18
C ARG A 153 25.55 -11.12 17.19
N TYR A 154 24.26 -11.12 16.86
CA TYR A 154 23.20 -10.65 17.76
C TYR A 154 22.06 -11.66 17.80
N ARG A 155 21.24 -11.57 18.86
CA ARG A 155 19.99 -12.33 19.03
C ARG A 155 18.83 -11.37 19.14
N LEU A 156 17.83 -11.57 18.26
CA LEU A 156 16.62 -10.77 18.23
C LEU A 156 15.47 -11.55 18.87
N ASN A 157 14.84 -10.93 19.88
CA ASN A 157 13.72 -11.52 20.61
C ASN A 157 12.59 -10.51 20.77
N GLY A 158 11.36 -10.92 20.50
CA GLY A 158 10.17 -10.08 20.67
C GLY A 158 8.97 -10.53 19.88
N ARG A 159 7.90 -9.70 19.93
CA ARG A 159 6.68 -9.91 19.14
C ARG A 159 6.28 -8.63 18.47
N LYS A 160 6.09 -8.69 17.17
CA LYS A 160 5.61 -7.57 16.36
C LYS A 160 4.14 -7.72 16.02
N TRP A 161 3.50 -6.60 15.69
CA TRP A 161 2.11 -6.51 15.28
C TRP A 161 1.96 -5.55 14.10
N TYR A 162 0.89 -5.65 13.35
CA TYR A 162 0.69 -4.97 12.07
C TYR A 162 1.80 -5.25 11.06
N ALA A 163 2.17 -6.53 10.95
CA ALA A 163 3.20 -7.03 10.04
C ALA A 163 2.69 -7.16 8.59
N THR A 164 2.03 -6.13 8.09
CA THR A 164 1.35 -6.09 6.79
C THR A 164 2.27 -6.56 5.66
N GLY A 165 1.82 -7.58 4.92
CA GLY A 165 2.53 -8.12 3.77
C GLY A 165 3.70 -9.05 4.10
N THR A 166 4.07 -9.23 5.38
CA THR A 166 5.23 -10.04 5.77
C THR A 166 5.07 -11.50 5.35
N ALA A 167 3.85 -12.07 5.35
CA ALA A 167 3.61 -13.44 4.89
C ALA A 167 3.95 -13.67 3.40
N PHE A 168 3.98 -12.61 2.60
CA PHE A 168 4.24 -12.67 1.16
C PHE A 168 5.67 -12.25 0.79
N ALA A 169 6.43 -11.69 1.75
CA ALA A 169 7.75 -11.13 1.52
C ALA A 169 8.87 -12.17 1.70
N ASP A 170 10.06 -11.81 1.22
CA ASP A 170 11.28 -12.60 1.38
C ASP A 170 12.17 -12.04 2.50
N PHE A 171 12.08 -10.71 2.75
CA PHE A 171 12.87 -10.02 3.78
C PHE A 171 11.96 -9.19 4.69
N GLY A 172 12.32 -9.15 5.98
CA GLY A 172 11.59 -8.39 7.00
C GLY A 172 12.46 -7.35 7.68
N THR A 173 11.92 -6.13 7.82
CA THR A 173 12.52 -5.07 8.63
C THR A 173 11.83 -4.99 9.99
N PHE A 174 12.58 -5.10 11.08
CA PHE A 174 12.07 -5.06 12.45
C PHE A 174 12.74 -3.96 13.24
N SER A 175 11.98 -3.28 14.11
CA SER A 175 12.54 -2.34 15.08
C SER A 175 12.82 -3.06 16.39
N ALA A 176 13.97 -2.80 17.00
CA ALA A 176 14.36 -3.35 18.29
C ALA A 176 15.01 -2.28 19.15
N ILE A 177 15.28 -2.61 20.41
CA ILE A 177 16.13 -1.83 21.31
C ILE A 177 17.40 -2.65 21.53
N GLY A 178 18.56 -2.02 21.28
CA GLY A 178 19.87 -2.62 21.52
C GLY A 178 20.24 -2.69 23.01
N ASP A 179 21.36 -3.29 23.33
CA ASP A 179 21.88 -3.39 24.71
C ASP A 179 22.23 -2.03 25.31
N ASP A 180 22.52 -1.03 24.47
CA ASP A 180 22.72 0.37 24.84
C ASP A 180 21.42 1.14 25.12
N GLY A 181 20.26 0.49 25.00
CA GLY A 181 18.95 1.09 25.15
C GLY A 181 18.48 1.95 23.95
N GLN A 182 19.24 2.00 22.86
CA GLN A 182 18.90 2.79 21.69
C GLN A 182 18.06 2.01 20.68
N PRO A 183 17.13 2.69 19.96
CA PRO A 183 16.38 2.07 18.88
C PRO A 183 17.30 1.70 17.70
N ILE A 184 17.15 0.46 17.23
CA ILE A 184 17.87 -0.05 16.08
C ILE A 184 16.91 -0.76 15.14
N GLY A 185 17.21 -0.74 13.83
CA GLY A 185 16.52 -1.54 12.83
C GLY A 185 17.30 -2.82 12.52
N VAL A 186 16.56 -3.85 12.14
CA VAL A 186 17.12 -5.13 11.68
C VAL A 186 16.44 -5.51 10.38
N LEU A 187 17.21 -5.84 9.33
CA LEU A 187 16.72 -6.31 8.05
C LEU A 187 17.26 -7.70 7.74
N ILE A 188 16.40 -8.70 7.79
CA ILE A 188 16.76 -10.13 7.73
C ILE A 188 15.86 -10.92 6.78
N PRO A 189 16.34 -12.05 6.22
CA PRO A 189 15.51 -13.03 5.52
C PRO A 189 14.40 -13.57 6.44
N LEU A 190 13.19 -13.73 5.90
CA LEU A 190 12.02 -14.18 6.68
C LEU A 190 11.95 -15.70 6.86
N ASP A 191 12.74 -16.46 6.14
CA ASP A 191 12.90 -17.92 6.28
C ASP A 191 13.92 -18.31 7.38
N ARG A 192 14.49 -17.32 8.08
CA ARG A 192 15.47 -17.55 9.15
C ARG A 192 14.83 -18.25 10.34
N ALA A 193 15.56 -19.21 10.93
CA ALA A 193 15.14 -19.93 12.13
C ALA A 193 14.80 -18.96 13.28
N GLY A 194 13.72 -19.23 13.99
CA GLY A 194 13.21 -18.41 15.08
C GLY A 194 12.21 -17.32 14.65
N ILE A 195 11.91 -17.16 13.35
CA ILE A 195 10.86 -16.27 12.85
C ILE A 195 9.60 -17.10 12.61
N THR A 196 8.49 -16.70 13.24
CA THR A 196 7.16 -17.26 12.98
C THR A 196 6.20 -16.15 12.60
N ILE A 197 5.67 -16.21 11.38
CA ILE A 197 4.61 -15.30 10.91
C ILE A 197 3.27 -15.90 11.29
N LEU A 198 2.50 -15.17 12.11
CA LEU A 198 1.23 -15.66 12.64
C LEU A 198 0.09 -15.30 11.67
N ASP A 199 -0.84 -16.24 11.48
CA ASP A 199 -2.08 -16.00 10.73
C ASP A 199 -3.22 -15.58 11.68
N ASP A 200 -2.96 -14.56 12.49
CA ASP A 200 -3.83 -14.07 13.56
C ASP A 200 -4.45 -12.68 13.25
N TRP A 201 -4.39 -12.23 11.99
CA TRP A 201 -5.01 -10.98 11.58
C TRP A 201 -6.53 -11.10 11.51
N ASP A 202 -7.23 -10.46 12.46
CA ASP A 202 -8.68 -10.40 12.52
C ASP A 202 -9.15 -8.94 12.45
N SER A 203 -9.63 -8.53 11.30
CA SER A 203 -10.13 -7.18 11.01
C SER A 203 -11.37 -7.25 10.11
N MET A 204 -12.22 -6.24 10.21
CA MET A 204 -13.42 -6.16 9.38
C MET A 204 -13.13 -5.98 7.88
N GLY A 205 -11.98 -5.41 7.52
CA GLY A 205 -11.53 -5.19 6.15
C GLY A 205 -10.02 -5.32 6.04
N GLN A 206 -9.48 -5.30 4.80
CA GLN A 206 -8.07 -5.60 4.53
C GLN A 206 -7.65 -6.94 5.14
N ARG A 207 -8.56 -7.93 5.02
CA ARG A 207 -8.44 -9.22 5.70
C ARG A 207 -7.35 -10.11 5.14
N MET A 208 -7.02 -9.95 3.84
CA MET A 208 -6.01 -10.73 3.13
C MET A 208 -4.62 -10.06 3.09
N THR A 209 -4.39 -9.00 3.87
CA THR A 209 -3.07 -8.35 3.95
C THR A 209 -2.08 -9.06 4.88
N ALA A 210 -2.54 -10.11 5.59
CA ALA A 210 -1.75 -10.82 6.61
C ALA A 210 -1.06 -9.85 7.59
N SER A 211 -1.85 -8.87 8.12
CA SER A 211 -1.32 -7.80 9.00
C SER A 211 -1.21 -8.23 10.47
N GLY A 212 -1.15 -9.51 10.75
CA GLY A 212 -1.07 -10.09 12.09
C GLY A 212 0.28 -9.93 12.77
N GLY A 213 0.59 -10.89 13.64
CA GLY A 213 1.80 -10.94 14.45
C GLY A 213 2.99 -11.58 13.75
N VAL A 214 4.19 -11.19 14.19
CA VAL A 214 5.44 -11.93 13.94
C VAL A 214 6.10 -12.17 15.27
N LEU A 215 6.40 -13.44 15.54
CA LEU A 215 7.15 -13.87 16.72
C LEU A 215 8.62 -14.02 16.34
N LEU A 216 9.50 -13.49 17.17
CA LEU A 216 10.95 -13.50 17.02
C LEU A 216 11.54 -14.18 18.25
N GLU A 217 12.06 -15.40 18.09
CA GLU A 217 12.58 -16.24 19.18
C GLU A 217 14.03 -16.62 18.90
N ASN A 218 14.91 -15.95 19.60
CA ASN A 218 16.37 -16.21 19.50
C ASN A 218 16.91 -16.13 18.06
N VAL A 219 16.34 -15.21 17.25
CA VAL A 219 16.70 -15.06 15.84
C VAL A 219 18.13 -14.53 15.72
N GLU A 220 18.98 -15.23 14.97
CA GLU A 220 20.33 -14.77 14.69
C GLU A 220 20.30 -13.54 13.78
N VAL A 221 21.09 -12.52 14.11
CA VAL A 221 21.26 -11.31 13.30
C VAL A 221 22.75 -11.04 13.13
N LEU A 222 23.17 -10.78 11.89
CA LEU A 222 24.55 -10.48 11.55
C LEU A 222 24.80 -8.96 11.61
N PRO A 223 26.04 -8.50 11.88
CA PRO A 223 26.32 -7.06 12.01
C PRO A 223 25.90 -6.21 10.82
N HIS A 224 26.00 -6.75 9.61
CA HIS A 224 25.63 -6.06 8.37
C HIS A 224 24.11 -6.01 8.11
N GLU A 225 23.30 -6.68 8.92
CA GLU A 225 21.84 -6.65 8.85
C GLU A 225 21.22 -5.57 9.76
N LEU A 226 22.07 -4.86 10.51
CA LEU A 226 21.66 -3.74 11.31
C LEU A 226 21.40 -2.53 10.42
N THR A 227 20.31 -1.80 10.68
CA THR A 227 19.92 -0.62 9.92
C THR A 227 19.62 0.54 10.84
N THR A 228 19.89 1.76 10.37
CA THR A 228 19.52 3.00 11.08
C THR A 228 18.38 3.69 10.34
N ARG A 229 17.33 4.08 11.06
CA ARG A 229 16.21 4.84 10.49
C ARG A 229 16.32 6.31 10.89
N LYS A 230 16.30 7.20 9.91
CA LYS A 230 16.27 8.65 10.12
C LYS A 230 14.93 9.21 9.63
N LEU A 231 13.85 9.01 10.41
CA LEU A 231 12.48 9.40 10.03
C LEU A 231 12.35 10.90 9.71
N GLY A 232 13.02 11.77 10.47
CA GLY A 232 13.01 13.23 10.26
C GLY A 232 13.92 13.71 9.12
N SER A 233 14.71 12.85 8.48
CA SER A 233 15.49 13.22 7.30
C SER A 233 14.58 13.60 6.12
N GLN A 234 15.11 14.31 5.14
CA GLN A 234 14.37 14.68 3.92
C GLN A 234 13.79 13.44 3.23
N ILE A 235 14.60 12.39 3.03
CA ILE A 235 14.14 11.11 2.47
C ILE A 235 13.06 10.48 3.35
N GLY A 236 13.22 10.51 4.67
CA GLY A 236 12.24 9.98 5.64
C GLY A 236 10.89 10.69 5.56
N ARG A 237 10.88 12.02 5.40
CA ARG A 237 9.67 12.84 5.24
C ARG A 237 8.97 12.57 3.91
N HIS A 238 9.72 12.52 2.81
CA HIS A 238 9.20 12.12 1.50
C HIS A 238 8.58 10.72 1.54
N SER A 239 9.32 9.75 2.05
CA SER A 239 8.84 8.37 2.21
C SER A 239 7.59 8.29 3.10
N SER A 240 7.46 9.17 4.09
CA SER A 240 6.25 9.25 4.91
C SER A 240 5.03 9.69 4.09
N ALA A 241 5.15 10.78 3.33
CA ALA A 241 4.07 11.26 2.45
C ALA A 241 3.70 10.20 1.41
N MET A 242 4.69 9.57 0.78
CA MET A 242 4.47 8.50 -0.19
C MET A 242 3.71 7.30 0.42
N ARG A 243 4.07 6.85 1.63
CA ARG A 243 3.36 5.77 2.34
C ARG A 243 1.92 6.11 2.66
N GLN A 244 1.62 7.38 2.90
CA GLN A 244 0.26 7.85 3.13
C GLN A 244 -0.55 7.87 1.84
N LEU A 245 0.05 8.31 0.74
CA LEU A 245 -0.58 8.29 -0.58
C LEU A 245 -0.81 6.85 -1.07
N HIS A 246 0.09 5.92 -0.75
CA HIS A 246 -0.06 4.48 -1.03
C HIS A 246 -1.38 3.92 -0.48
N LEU A 247 -1.69 4.22 0.78
CA LEU A 247 -2.94 3.79 1.40
C LEU A 247 -4.15 4.36 0.67
N ALA A 248 -4.11 5.65 0.35
CA ALA A 248 -5.19 6.30 -0.38
C ALA A 248 -5.35 5.74 -1.80
N ALA A 249 -4.25 5.39 -2.49
CA ALA A 249 -4.27 4.75 -3.80
C ALA A 249 -4.87 3.32 -3.74
N SER A 250 -4.58 2.56 -2.69
CA SER A 250 -5.19 1.24 -2.47
C SER A 250 -6.71 1.35 -2.29
N ALA A 251 -7.17 2.36 -1.52
CA ALA A 251 -8.60 2.65 -1.37
C ALA A 251 -9.23 3.15 -2.68
N ALA A 252 -8.52 3.99 -3.46
CA ALA A 252 -8.99 4.46 -4.76
C ALA A 252 -9.18 3.31 -5.76
N GLY A 253 -8.32 2.29 -5.71
CA GLY A 253 -8.53 1.04 -6.45
C GLY A 253 -9.84 0.36 -6.06
N ALA A 254 -10.11 0.19 -4.76
CA ALA A 254 -11.36 -0.39 -4.28
C ALA A 254 -12.60 0.40 -4.76
N VAL A 255 -12.49 1.73 -4.88
CA VAL A 255 -13.56 2.59 -5.42
C VAL A 255 -13.81 2.30 -6.90
N GLN A 256 -12.75 2.10 -7.71
CA GLN A 256 -12.92 1.69 -9.11
C GLN A 256 -13.53 0.28 -9.20
N GLY A 257 -13.11 -0.64 -8.33
CA GLY A 257 -13.70 -1.98 -8.22
C GLY A 257 -15.19 -1.92 -7.85
N ALA A 258 -15.59 -1.04 -6.92
CA ALA A 258 -16.99 -0.85 -6.57
C ALA A 258 -17.84 -0.34 -7.75
N LEU A 259 -17.32 0.64 -8.50
CA LEU A 259 -17.99 1.12 -9.72
C LEU A 259 -18.17 -0.01 -10.74
N LYS A 260 -17.12 -0.79 -11.00
CA LYS A 260 -17.16 -1.92 -11.94
C LYS A 260 -18.17 -2.98 -11.52
N ASP A 261 -18.15 -3.39 -10.25
CA ASP A 261 -19.11 -4.35 -9.70
C ASP A 261 -20.55 -3.81 -9.79
N GLY A 262 -20.75 -2.51 -9.56
CA GLY A 262 -22.05 -1.87 -9.69
C GLY A 262 -22.58 -1.91 -11.13
N VAL A 263 -21.74 -1.61 -12.11
CA VAL A 263 -22.09 -1.70 -13.53
C VAL A 263 -22.45 -3.14 -13.91
N ASP A 264 -21.57 -4.11 -13.55
CA ASP A 264 -21.79 -5.53 -13.87
C ASP A 264 -23.06 -6.06 -13.19
N TYR A 265 -23.36 -5.62 -11.99
CA TYR A 265 -24.56 -6.00 -11.26
C TYR A 265 -25.83 -5.46 -11.96
N VAL A 266 -25.87 -4.19 -12.31
CA VAL A 266 -27.02 -3.57 -12.98
C VAL A 266 -27.30 -4.24 -14.32
N LEU A 267 -26.27 -4.54 -15.09
CA LEU A 267 -26.42 -5.13 -16.42
C LEU A 267 -26.85 -6.59 -16.41
N ARG A 268 -26.48 -7.35 -15.38
CA ARG A 268 -26.63 -8.84 -15.41
C ARG A 268 -27.61 -9.40 -14.40
N GLN A 269 -27.88 -8.70 -13.30
CA GLN A 269 -28.54 -9.29 -12.13
C GLN A 269 -29.61 -8.42 -11.47
N ALA A 270 -29.50 -7.10 -11.57
CA ALA A 270 -30.46 -6.19 -10.94
C ALA A 270 -31.84 -6.31 -11.58
N ARG A 271 -32.86 -6.21 -10.74
CA ARG A 271 -34.26 -6.15 -11.16
C ARG A 271 -34.81 -4.75 -10.91
N THR A 272 -35.79 -4.34 -11.69
CA THR A 272 -36.56 -3.14 -11.41
C THR A 272 -37.38 -3.30 -10.12
N THR A 273 -37.66 -2.19 -9.46
CA THR A 273 -38.61 -2.18 -8.33
C THR A 273 -40.06 -2.13 -8.86
N LEU A 274 -41.04 -2.52 -8.01
CA LEU A 274 -42.46 -2.44 -8.35
C LEU A 274 -42.93 -1.01 -8.66
N HIS A 275 -42.20 0.00 -8.20
CA HIS A 275 -42.50 1.43 -8.41
C HIS A 275 -41.80 2.00 -9.64
N SER A 276 -40.93 1.24 -10.30
CA SER A 276 -40.25 1.71 -11.52
C SER A 276 -41.18 1.62 -12.72
N SER A 277 -41.12 2.61 -13.57
CA SER A 277 -41.77 2.59 -14.88
C SER A 277 -40.91 1.93 -15.95
N ALA A 278 -39.66 1.57 -15.64
CA ALA A 278 -38.73 0.96 -16.56
C ALA A 278 -38.91 -0.56 -16.61
N GLU A 279 -38.71 -1.15 -17.77
CA GLU A 279 -38.76 -2.62 -17.94
C GLU A 279 -37.53 -3.33 -17.35
N THR A 280 -36.37 -2.68 -17.37
CA THR A 280 -35.11 -3.22 -16.89
C THR A 280 -34.37 -2.23 -15.99
N ALA A 281 -33.53 -2.73 -15.07
CA ALA A 281 -32.82 -1.89 -14.12
C ALA A 281 -31.89 -0.86 -14.80
N ASN A 282 -31.28 -1.20 -15.91
CA ASN A 282 -30.40 -0.29 -16.65
C ASN A 282 -31.15 0.85 -17.39
N GLN A 283 -32.47 0.74 -17.49
CA GLN A 283 -33.36 1.78 -18.05
C GLN A 283 -34.00 2.64 -16.95
N ASP A 284 -33.89 2.24 -15.70
CA ASP A 284 -34.45 2.98 -14.57
C ASP A 284 -33.67 4.29 -14.35
N PRO A 285 -34.33 5.48 -14.41
CA PRO A 285 -33.66 6.77 -14.30
C PRO A 285 -33.00 7.00 -12.93
N PHE A 286 -33.50 6.36 -11.85
CA PHE A 286 -32.90 6.47 -10.52
C PHE A 286 -31.66 5.61 -10.39
N VAL A 287 -31.64 4.42 -10.98
CA VAL A 287 -30.44 3.57 -11.08
C VAL A 287 -29.37 4.27 -11.93
N GLN A 288 -29.76 4.85 -13.08
CA GLN A 288 -28.84 5.63 -13.92
C GLN A 288 -28.26 6.83 -13.18
N LYS A 289 -29.11 7.60 -12.45
CA LYS A 289 -28.66 8.72 -11.61
C LYS A 289 -27.66 8.26 -10.55
N MET A 290 -27.97 7.20 -9.83
CA MET A 290 -27.08 6.67 -8.77
C MET A 290 -25.75 6.21 -9.33
N LEU A 291 -25.74 5.48 -10.44
CA LEU A 291 -24.52 5.06 -11.10
C LEU A 291 -23.69 6.25 -11.61
N GLY A 292 -24.35 7.30 -12.07
CA GLY A 292 -23.70 8.56 -12.43
C GLY A 292 -23.01 9.24 -11.25
N GLU A 293 -23.62 9.26 -10.08
CA GLU A 293 -23.04 9.79 -8.84
C GLU A 293 -21.86 8.96 -8.35
N ILE A 294 -21.97 7.62 -8.39
CA ILE A 294 -20.87 6.68 -8.10
C ILE A 294 -19.69 6.95 -9.05
N SER A 295 -19.95 7.06 -10.34
CA SER A 295 -18.93 7.32 -11.37
C SER A 295 -18.23 8.67 -11.13
N ALA A 296 -18.98 9.73 -10.83
CA ALA A 296 -18.43 11.05 -10.52
C ALA A 296 -17.52 11.02 -9.27
N GLY A 297 -17.97 10.34 -8.21
CA GLY A 297 -17.18 10.15 -7.00
C GLY A 297 -15.89 9.36 -7.27
N ALA A 298 -15.98 8.28 -8.04
CA ALA A 298 -14.83 7.45 -8.43
C ALA A 298 -13.82 8.25 -9.28
N PHE A 299 -14.30 9.07 -10.22
CA PHE A 299 -13.47 9.97 -11.01
C PHE A 299 -12.76 11.00 -10.13
N ALA A 300 -13.46 11.63 -9.19
CA ALA A 300 -12.90 12.63 -8.29
C ALA A 300 -11.81 12.02 -7.40
N VAL A 301 -12.04 10.86 -6.79
CA VAL A 301 -11.04 10.14 -5.99
C VAL A 301 -9.79 9.84 -6.80
N LYS A 302 -9.94 9.24 -7.98
CA LYS A 302 -8.81 8.91 -8.86
C LYS A 302 -8.01 10.14 -9.27
N THR A 303 -8.68 11.25 -9.57
CA THR A 303 -8.05 12.51 -9.96
C THR A 303 -7.24 13.13 -8.82
N LEU A 304 -7.79 13.16 -7.60
CA LEU A 304 -7.09 13.66 -6.41
C LEU A 304 -5.82 12.86 -6.12
N ILE A 305 -5.91 11.53 -6.19
CA ILE A 305 -4.76 10.64 -5.96
C ILE A 305 -3.66 10.87 -7.00
N ARG A 306 -4.03 11.00 -8.27
CA ARG A 306 -3.07 11.28 -9.36
C ARG A 306 -2.40 12.64 -9.21
N GLU A 307 -3.12 13.67 -8.79
CA GLU A 307 -2.52 14.99 -8.59
C GLU A 307 -1.55 15.00 -7.40
N ALA A 308 -1.89 14.33 -6.31
CA ALA A 308 -0.95 14.15 -5.19
C ALA A 308 0.30 13.37 -5.62
N ALA A 309 0.15 12.35 -6.48
CA ALA A 309 1.29 11.61 -7.01
C ALA A 309 2.23 12.50 -7.85
N ARG A 310 1.67 13.34 -8.74
CA ARG A 310 2.45 14.33 -9.51
C ARG A 310 3.18 15.33 -8.61
N THR A 311 2.56 15.69 -7.49
CA THR A 311 3.22 16.57 -6.49
C THR A 311 4.42 15.87 -5.87
N LEU A 312 4.30 14.58 -5.53
CA LEU A 312 5.43 13.80 -5.02
C LEU A 312 6.50 13.52 -6.10
N ASP A 313 6.14 13.43 -7.39
CA ASP A 313 7.13 13.39 -8.48
C ASP A 313 7.99 14.64 -8.49
N ARG A 314 7.39 15.84 -8.28
CA ARG A 314 8.15 17.09 -8.15
C ARG A 314 9.13 17.05 -6.97
N THR A 315 8.75 16.42 -5.86
CA THR A 315 9.65 16.22 -4.72
C THR A 315 10.83 15.31 -5.10
N ALA A 316 10.58 14.21 -5.80
CA ALA A 316 11.63 13.31 -6.27
C ALA A 316 12.60 14.03 -7.23
N VAL A 317 12.10 14.90 -8.12
CA VAL A 317 12.92 15.73 -9.00
C VAL A 317 13.75 16.74 -8.20
N ALA A 318 13.17 17.37 -7.16
CA ALA A 318 13.90 18.32 -6.31
C ALA A 318 15.12 17.68 -5.63
N PHE A 319 15.03 16.42 -5.19
CA PHE A 319 16.19 15.68 -4.64
C PHE A 319 17.36 15.60 -5.63
N ALA A 320 17.08 15.46 -6.93
CA ALA A 320 18.13 15.37 -7.96
C ALA A 320 18.87 16.70 -8.18
N THR A 321 18.32 17.84 -7.78
CA THR A 321 18.97 19.15 -7.91
C THR A 321 20.03 19.40 -6.84
N GLY A 322 19.90 18.79 -5.65
CA GLY A 322 20.73 19.07 -4.48
C GLY A 322 20.48 20.45 -3.85
N ASP A 323 19.45 21.19 -4.29
CA ASP A 323 19.06 22.49 -3.76
C ASP A 323 18.18 22.28 -2.50
N GLU A 324 18.75 22.57 -1.34
CA GLU A 324 18.11 22.40 -0.04
C GLU A 324 16.79 23.18 0.09
N GLU A 325 16.72 24.39 -0.41
CA GLU A 325 15.51 25.23 -0.33
C GLU A 325 14.39 24.66 -1.22
N ALA A 326 14.72 24.26 -2.44
CA ALA A 326 13.81 23.62 -3.37
C ALA A 326 13.29 22.26 -2.82
N ILE A 327 14.17 21.46 -2.21
CA ILE A 327 13.80 20.19 -1.56
C ILE A 327 12.83 20.45 -0.40
N GLU A 328 13.12 21.39 0.49
CA GLU A 328 12.27 21.71 1.65
C GLU A 328 10.88 22.20 1.20
N ALA A 329 10.82 23.07 0.20
CA ALA A 329 9.57 23.57 -0.36
C ALA A 329 8.73 22.44 -0.98
N ALA A 330 9.36 21.56 -1.77
CA ALA A 330 8.71 20.41 -2.38
C ALA A 330 8.20 19.38 -1.36
N LEU A 331 8.97 19.12 -0.29
CA LEU A 331 8.58 18.24 0.81
C LEU A 331 7.34 18.77 1.56
N LEU A 332 7.30 20.07 1.81
CA LEU A 332 6.14 20.71 2.45
C LEU A 332 4.89 20.58 1.56
N GLU A 333 5.02 20.91 0.27
CA GLU A 333 3.91 20.79 -0.68
C GLU A 333 3.42 19.35 -0.81
N GLY A 334 4.33 18.39 -0.94
CA GLY A 334 4.01 16.96 -1.02
C GLY A 334 3.25 16.45 0.21
N SER A 335 3.67 16.87 1.41
CA SER A 335 2.98 16.54 2.66
C SER A 335 1.57 17.13 2.71
N LEU A 336 1.41 18.41 2.36
CA LEU A 336 0.10 19.08 2.31
C LEU A 336 -0.82 18.46 1.27
N ALA A 337 -0.32 18.20 0.05
CA ALA A 337 -1.10 17.59 -1.03
C ALA A 337 -1.61 16.19 -0.62
N THR A 338 -0.75 15.37 -0.04
CA THR A 338 -1.11 14.03 0.42
C THR A 338 -2.16 14.08 1.54
N ALA A 339 -1.99 14.96 2.53
CA ALA A 339 -2.93 15.08 3.63
C ALA A 339 -4.30 15.58 3.19
N ARG A 340 -4.36 16.62 2.32
CA ARG A 340 -5.62 17.13 1.73
C ARG A 340 -6.33 16.05 0.93
N THR A 341 -5.58 15.33 0.11
CA THR A 341 -6.10 14.22 -0.70
C THR A 341 -6.71 13.14 0.17
N GLN A 342 -6.05 12.71 1.23
CA GLN A 342 -6.59 11.68 2.12
C GLN A 342 -7.89 12.11 2.83
N ILE A 343 -8.01 13.37 3.24
CA ILE A 343 -9.21 13.89 3.90
C ILE A 343 -10.42 13.79 2.95
N ILE A 344 -10.30 14.33 1.76
CA ILE A 344 -11.41 14.36 0.80
C ILE A 344 -11.67 12.97 0.19
N ALA A 345 -10.61 12.26 -0.20
CA ALA A 345 -10.75 10.94 -0.80
C ALA A 345 -11.41 9.93 0.16
N SER A 346 -11.17 10.04 1.48
CA SER A 346 -11.83 9.17 2.45
C SER A 346 -13.35 9.32 2.47
N GLN A 347 -13.84 10.56 2.41
CA GLN A 347 -15.26 10.88 2.40
C GLN A 347 -15.93 10.38 1.11
N LEU A 348 -15.35 10.72 -0.04
CA LEU A 348 -15.87 10.33 -1.35
C LEU A 348 -15.83 8.80 -1.54
N SER A 349 -14.76 8.14 -1.12
CA SER A 349 -14.62 6.68 -1.24
C SER A 349 -15.69 5.93 -0.45
N LEU A 350 -15.96 6.35 0.80
CA LEU A 350 -17.01 5.75 1.62
C LEU A 350 -18.39 6.02 1.06
N THR A 351 -18.64 7.22 0.52
CA THR A 351 -19.90 7.55 -0.16
C THR A 351 -20.13 6.64 -1.37
N VAL A 352 -19.13 6.47 -2.24
CA VAL A 352 -19.22 5.56 -3.39
C VAL A 352 -19.53 4.14 -2.96
N ALA A 353 -18.81 3.61 -1.97
CA ALA A 353 -19.01 2.26 -1.49
C ALA A 353 -20.39 2.05 -0.81
N THR A 354 -20.94 3.09 -0.17
CA THR A 354 -22.29 3.08 0.41
C THR A 354 -23.35 3.11 -0.69
N ASN A 355 -23.20 3.97 -1.67
CA ASN A 355 -24.16 4.16 -2.76
C ASN A 355 -24.28 2.92 -3.68
N LEU A 356 -23.30 2.01 -3.65
CA LEU A 356 -23.35 0.76 -4.41
C LEU A 356 -24.61 -0.06 -4.11
N TYR A 357 -25.13 0.01 -2.89
CA TYR A 357 -26.35 -0.73 -2.48
C TYR A 357 -27.64 -0.15 -3.07
N GLU A 358 -27.64 1.14 -3.40
CA GLU A 358 -28.79 1.80 -4.01
C GLU A 358 -29.06 1.34 -5.45
N LEU A 359 -28.09 0.65 -6.07
CA LEU A 359 -28.25 0.10 -7.41
C LEU A 359 -29.17 -1.13 -7.49
N GLY A 360 -29.53 -1.73 -6.36
CA GLY A 360 -30.36 -2.95 -6.37
C GLY A 360 -31.16 -3.23 -5.12
N GLY A 361 -31.25 -2.27 -4.19
CA GLY A 361 -32.02 -2.39 -2.97
C GLY A 361 -31.66 -3.65 -2.17
N GLY A 362 -32.66 -4.35 -1.62
CA GLY A 362 -32.44 -5.53 -0.78
C GLY A 362 -31.60 -6.64 -1.45
N SER A 363 -31.68 -6.83 -2.75
CA SER A 363 -30.89 -7.82 -3.45
C SER A 363 -29.39 -7.49 -3.50
N ALA A 364 -28.99 -6.22 -3.43
CA ALA A 364 -27.60 -5.81 -3.39
C ALA A 364 -26.93 -6.17 -2.05
N THR A 365 -27.70 -6.44 -0.99
CA THR A 365 -27.18 -6.79 0.34
C THR A 365 -26.86 -8.29 0.49
N SER A 366 -27.06 -9.10 -0.56
CA SER A 366 -26.75 -10.55 -0.51
C SER A 366 -25.27 -10.78 -0.20
N SER A 367 -24.98 -11.64 0.78
CA SER A 367 -23.62 -11.99 1.17
C SER A 367 -22.80 -12.63 0.03
N ASP A 368 -23.48 -13.28 -0.93
CA ASP A 368 -22.83 -13.88 -2.10
C ASP A 368 -22.19 -12.86 -3.03
N ARG A 369 -22.71 -11.63 -3.07
CA ARG A 369 -22.15 -10.52 -3.86
C ARG A 369 -20.92 -9.94 -3.21
N ASN A 370 -20.87 -9.98 -1.88
CA ASN A 370 -19.77 -9.44 -1.08
C ASN A 370 -19.42 -7.97 -1.40
N PHE A 371 -20.45 -7.15 -1.70
CA PHE A 371 -20.26 -5.71 -2.02
C PHE A 371 -19.71 -4.94 -0.83
N ASP A 372 -20.04 -5.36 0.38
CA ASP A 372 -19.56 -4.78 1.62
C ASP A 372 -18.03 -4.88 1.78
N ARG A 373 -17.35 -5.76 1.04
CA ARG A 373 -15.89 -5.81 1.03
C ARG A 373 -15.26 -4.48 0.63
N HIS A 374 -15.86 -3.75 -0.31
CA HIS A 374 -15.36 -2.45 -0.75
C HIS A 374 -15.42 -1.44 0.39
N TRP A 375 -16.58 -1.30 1.06
CA TRP A 375 -16.75 -0.41 2.19
C TRP A 375 -15.84 -0.80 3.37
N ARG A 376 -15.80 -2.07 3.73
CA ARG A 376 -14.97 -2.58 4.83
C ARG A 376 -13.48 -2.34 4.57
N ASN A 377 -13.01 -2.62 3.37
CA ASN A 377 -11.62 -2.41 2.97
C ASN A 377 -11.24 -0.92 2.97
N ILE A 378 -12.06 -0.06 2.39
CA ILE A 378 -11.87 1.39 2.37
C ILE A 378 -11.85 1.95 3.80
N ARG A 379 -12.83 1.55 4.62
CA ARG A 379 -12.92 2.02 6.00
C ARG A 379 -11.70 1.63 6.82
N THR A 380 -11.23 0.39 6.68
CA THR A 380 -10.03 -0.10 7.37
C THR A 380 -8.78 0.69 6.97
N VAL A 381 -8.59 0.94 5.68
CA VAL A 381 -7.46 1.76 5.19
C VAL A 381 -7.47 3.16 5.79
N TYR A 382 -8.60 3.85 5.79
CA TYR A 382 -8.68 5.22 6.31
C TYR A 382 -8.75 5.32 7.84
N ASN A 383 -8.81 4.20 8.55
CA ASN A 383 -8.58 4.15 10.00
C ASN A 383 -7.10 3.99 10.38
N HIS A 384 -6.22 3.76 9.41
CA HIS A 384 -4.80 3.59 9.69
C HIS A 384 -4.17 4.83 10.36
N ASN A 385 -4.61 6.03 9.96
CA ASN A 385 -4.13 7.30 10.52
C ASN A 385 -5.28 8.27 10.80
N PRO A 386 -5.19 9.09 11.86
CA PRO A 386 -6.27 10.00 12.25
C PRO A 386 -6.40 11.19 11.28
N LEU A 387 -7.38 11.15 10.39
CA LEU A 387 -7.64 12.22 9.40
C LEU A 387 -7.97 13.57 10.05
N ALA A 388 -8.65 13.57 11.21
CA ALA A 388 -8.92 14.78 11.97
C ALA A 388 -7.63 15.51 12.37
N HIS A 389 -6.58 14.74 12.69
CA HIS A 389 -5.28 15.31 13.03
C HIS A 389 -4.61 15.96 11.83
N LYS A 390 -4.73 15.37 10.64
CA LYS A 390 -4.25 15.96 9.39
C LYS A 390 -4.96 17.28 9.08
N ALA A 391 -6.30 17.30 9.21
CA ALA A 391 -7.08 18.52 9.02
C ALA A 391 -6.66 19.65 9.97
N ARG A 392 -6.44 19.31 11.26
CA ARG A 392 -5.92 20.27 12.25
C ARG A 392 -4.58 20.86 11.84
N VAL A 393 -3.63 20.01 11.44
CA VAL A 393 -2.28 20.47 11.07
C VAL A 393 -2.30 21.33 9.81
N ILE A 394 -3.13 21.02 8.83
CA ILE A 394 -3.33 21.86 7.64
C ILE A 394 -3.91 23.23 8.05
N GLY A 395 -4.91 23.23 8.93
CA GLY A 395 -5.50 24.48 9.45
C GLY A 395 -4.47 25.33 10.21
N ASP A 396 -3.64 24.73 11.05
CA ASP A 396 -2.58 25.39 11.80
C ASP A 396 -1.51 26.00 10.85
N TYR A 397 -1.16 25.28 9.78
CA TYR A 397 -0.29 25.81 8.75
C TYR A 397 -0.83 27.09 8.09
N TYR A 398 -2.12 27.09 7.71
CA TYR A 398 -2.74 28.27 7.06
C TYR A 398 -2.93 29.46 8.01
N LEU A 399 -3.22 29.20 9.27
CA LEU A 399 -3.48 30.26 10.27
C LEU A 399 -2.21 30.81 10.89
N ASN A 400 -1.23 29.96 11.16
CA ASN A 400 -0.08 30.28 11.99
C ASN A 400 1.27 30.05 11.29
N GLY A 401 1.28 29.52 10.06
CA GLY A 401 2.52 29.16 9.35
C GLY A 401 3.28 27.98 9.98
N THR A 402 2.66 27.21 10.88
CA THR A 402 3.31 26.12 11.60
C THR A 402 3.64 24.96 10.66
N THR A 403 4.93 24.59 10.56
CA THR A 403 5.41 23.48 9.72
C THR A 403 5.99 22.31 10.52
N THR A 404 6.08 22.42 11.85
CA THR A 404 6.76 21.44 12.72
C THR A 404 6.23 20.03 12.51
N HIS A 405 4.91 19.84 12.56
CA HIS A 405 4.30 18.51 12.35
C HIS A 405 4.49 17.96 10.94
N LEU A 406 4.63 18.83 9.94
CA LEU A 406 4.90 18.45 8.55
C LEU A 406 6.36 18.01 8.34
N ARG A 407 7.25 18.35 9.28
CA ARG A 407 8.68 18.03 9.24
C ARG A 407 9.07 16.79 10.06
N GLU A 408 8.19 16.28 10.90
CA GLU A 408 8.51 15.15 11.78
C GLU A 408 8.54 13.79 11.05
N GLY A 409 7.93 13.66 9.86
CA GLY A 409 7.87 12.42 9.08
C GLY A 409 7.10 11.28 9.76
N ARG A 410 6.26 11.58 10.75
CA ARG A 410 5.53 10.57 11.55
C ARG A 410 4.13 10.29 11.04
N VAL A 411 3.39 11.31 10.67
CA VAL A 411 1.96 11.20 10.32
C VAL A 411 1.67 11.79 8.95
N PHE A 412 2.59 12.57 8.44
CA PHE A 412 2.46 13.29 7.20
C PHE A 412 3.60 12.97 6.27
#